data_471501ff81a4a80294dcdb3c53480ea7
#
_entry.id   471501ff81a4a80294dcdb3c53480ea7
#
_cell.length_a   1.000
_cell.length_b   1.000
_cell.length_c   1.000
_cell.angle_alpha   90.00
_cell.angle_beta   90.00
_cell.angle_gamma   90.00
#
_symmetry.space_group_name_H-M   'P 1'
#
loop_
_entity.id
_entity.type
_entity.pdbx_description
1 polymer ?
#
loop_
_entity_poly.entity_id
_entity_poly.type
_entity_poly.pdbx_seq_one_letter_code
_entity_poly.pdbx_strand_id
1 'polypeptide(L)'
;MSKTCQKLADIIGGQVITAAPVCVVQRLRNINATILGRRTRSPLALPFALSFENNKGGNTLNLGETVILQREINPFMSALRKRGLIVTAVHNHWLFDKPRLMYMHWENTGNPFNFARASFEAAVEAGLFKGRDY
;
A
#
# COMPACT_ATOMS: atom_id res chain seq x y z
N MET A 1 8.27 -18.87 -7.64
CA MET A 1 7.70 -18.00 -6.62
C MET A 1 8.41 -16.68 -6.49
N SER A 2 9.72 -16.73 -6.29
CA SER A 2 10.43 -15.48 -6.13
C SER A 2 10.38 -14.59 -7.36
N LYS A 3 10.39 -15.16 -8.57
CA LYS A 3 10.25 -14.34 -9.78
C LYS A 3 8.91 -13.64 -9.87
N THR A 4 7.84 -14.35 -9.51
CA THR A 4 6.51 -13.75 -9.49
C THR A 4 6.44 -12.64 -8.46
N CYS A 5 6.95 -12.88 -7.27
CA CYS A 5 6.95 -11.89 -6.20
C CYS A 5 7.78 -10.67 -6.59
N GLN A 6 8.93 -10.89 -7.26
CA GLN A 6 9.75 -9.77 -7.73
C GLN A 6 9.00 -8.92 -8.76
N LYS A 7 8.26 -9.57 -9.67
CA LYS A 7 7.47 -8.83 -10.66
C LYS A 7 6.39 -7.99 -9.99
N LEU A 8 5.77 -8.52 -8.93
CA LEU A 8 4.77 -7.77 -8.18
C LEU A 8 5.40 -6.57 -7.48
N ALA A 9 6.59 -6.74 -6.93
CA ALA A 9 7.34 -5.63 -6.34
C ALA A 9 7.66 -4.56 -7.39
N ASP A 10 8.04 -5.00 -8.57
CA ASP A 10 8.38 -4.07 -9.65
C ASP A 10 7.19 -3.21 -10.08
N ILE A 11 5.99 -3.76 -10.04
CA ILE A 11 4.78 -3.02 -10.42
C ILE A 11 4.60 -1.78 -9.53
N ILE A 12 4.88 -1.90 -8.25
CA ILE A 12 4.73 -0.76 -7.34
C ILE A 12 6.02 0.04 -7.15
N GLY A 13 7.10 -0.36 -7.82
CA GLY A 13 8.39 0.29 -7.63
C GLY A 13 8.97 0.03 -6.24
N GLY A 14 8.70 -1.15 -5.70
CA GLY A 14 9.08 -1.51 -4.33
C GLY A 14 10.03 -2.68 -4.26
N GLN A 15 10.08 -3.31 -3.12
CA GLN A 15 10.98 -4.40 -2.81
C GLN A 15 10.22 -5.59 -2.26
N VAL A 16 10.76 -6.79 -2.48
CA VAL A 16 10.24 -8.00 -1.87
C VAL A 16 10.70 -8.04 -0.41
N ILE A 17 9.73 -8.10 0.51
CA ILE A 17 10.02 -8.24 1.93
C ILE A 17 10.11 -9.71 2.29
N THR A 18 9.17 -10.52 1.78
CA THR A 18 9.22 -11.97 1.90
C THR A 18 8.55 -12.55 0.67
N ALA A 19 9.03 -13.72 0.22
CA ALA A 19 8.52 -14.33 -1.00
C ALA A 19 7.62 -15.53 -0.72
N ALA A 20 7.78 -16.18 0.41
CA ALA A 20 7.02 -17.38 0.72
C ALA A 20 6.98 -17.57 2.24
N PRO A 21 5.90 -18.13 2.77
CA PRO A 21 4.69 -18.62 2.06
C PRO A 21 3.80 -17.51 1.55
N VAL A 22 3.99 -16.28 2.02
CA VAL A 22 3.22 -15.11 1.58
C VAL A 22 4.17 -14.19 0.85
N CYS A 23 3.80 -13.76 -0.35
CA CYS A 23 4.56 -12.72 -1.05
C CYS A 23 4.16 -11.37 -0.47
N VAL A 24 5.10 -10.66 0.13
CA VAL A 24 4.88 -9.31 0.64
C VAL A 24 5.83 -8.37 -0.08
N VAL A 25 5.27 -7.34 -0.70
CA VAL A 25 6.04 -6.32 -1.40
C VAL A 25 5.73 -4.97 -0.76
N GLN A 26 6.74 -4.09 -0.74
CA GLN A 26 6.61 -2.84 -0.01
C GLN A 26 7.41 -1.74 -0.67
N ARG A 27 6.83 -0.55 -0.64
CA ARG A 27 7.51 0.67 -1.03
C ARG A 27 7.24 1.71 0.06
N LEU A 28 8.30 2.30 0.62
CA LEU A 28 8.10 3.35 1.60
C LEU A 28 7.68 4.64 0.89
N ARG A 29 6.74 5.35 1.48
CA ARG A 29 6.35 6.66 1.00
C ARG A 29 7.32 7.71 1.53
N ASN A 30 7.59 8.69 0.71
CA ASN A 30 8.54 9.76 1.09
C ASN A 30 7.77 10.91 1.74
N ILE A 31 7.33 10.68 2.97
CA ILE A 31 6.63 11.69 3.76
C ILE A 31 7.55 12.21 4.85
N ASN A 32 7.63 13.53 4.97
CA ASN A 32 8.40 14.16 6.02
C ASN A 32 7.56 14.17 7.30
N ALA A 33 7.70 13.13 8.12
CA ALA A 33 6.84 12.91 9.28
C ALA A 33 7.64 12.77 10.56
N THR A 34 7.05 13.25 11.65
CA THR A 34 7.61 13.05 12.98
C THR A 34 6.57 12.35 13.87
N ILE A 35 7.09 11.58 14.82
CA ILE A 35 6.28 10.97 15.88
C ILE A 35 7.02 11.29 17.18
N LEU A 36 6.30 11.85 18.14
CA LEU A 36 6.90 12.30 19.40
C LEU A 36 8.07 13.25 19.12
N GLY A 37 7.93 14.09 18.10
CA GLY A 37 8.93 15.08 17.73
C GLY A 37 10.15 14.54 17.01
N ARG A 38 10.22 13.24 16.72
CA ARG A 38 11.37 12.64 16.04
C ARG A 38 11.02 12.24 14.63
N ARG A 39 11.89 12.58 13.69
CA ARG A 39 11.71 12.21 12.29
C ARG A 39 11.72 10.69 12.15
N THR A 40 10.76 10.14 11.39
CA THR A 40 10.69 8.71 11.19
C THR A 40 10.80 8.34 9.71
N ARG A 41 11.48 7.23 9.44
CA ARG A 41 11.49 6.54 8.15
C ARG A 41 11.13 5.08 8.35
N SER A 42 10.51 4.78 9.47
CA SER A 42 10.19 3.41 9.84
C SER A 42 9.22 2.77 8.84
N PRO A 43 9.46 1.52 8.45
CA PRO A 43 8.46 0.77 7.66
C PRO A 43 7.14 0.58 8.38
N LEU A 44 7.12 0.74 9.70
CA LEU A 44 5.86 0.70 10.45
C LEU A 44 5.06 1.99 10.27
N ALA A 45 5.73 3.08 9.92
CA ALA A 45 5.08 4.39 9.83
C ALA A 45 4.73 4.79 8.40
N LEU A 46 5.57 4.45 7.42
CA LEU A 46 5.46 4.99 6.08
C LEU A 46 5.26 3.94 4.97
N PRO A 47 4.57 2.83 5.20
CA PRO A 47 4.50 1.77 4.20
C PRO A 47 3.45 2.01 3.13
N PHE A 48 3.72 1.50 1.95
CA PHE A 48 2.73 1.14 0.94
C PHE A 48 3.04 -0.31 0.64
N ALA A 49 2.19 -1.23 1.09
CA ALA A 49 2.52 -2.65 1.09
C ALA A 49 1.37 -3.48 0.56
N LEU A 50 1.71 -4.53 -0.18
CA LEU A 50 0.74 -5.48 -0.71
C LEU A 50 1.19 -6.88 -0.32
N SER A 51 0.22 -7.77 -0.06
CA SER A 51 0.52 -9.18 0.17
C SER A 51 -0.36 -10.06 -0.68
N PHE A 52 0.18 -11.23 -1.03
CA PHE A 52 -0.46 -12.18 -1.95
C PHE A 52 -0.23 -13.59 -1.45
N GLU A 53 -1.31 -14.36 -1.31
CA GLU A 53 -1.20 -15.73 -0.82
C GLU A 53 -2.38 -16.57 -1.27
N ASN A 54 -2.30 -17.85 -0.98
CA ASN A 54 -3.41 -18.80 -1.16
C ASN A 54 -3.94 -18.80 -2.59
N ASN A 55 -3.04 -19.14 -3.51
CA ASN A 55 -3.36 -19.19 -4.94
C ASN A 55 -4.30 -20.34 -5.24
N LYS A 56 -5.42 -20.03 -5.88
CA LYS A 56 -6.37 -21.04 -6.35
C LYS A 56 -6.69 -20.74 -7.80
N GLY A 57 -6.07 -21.50 -8.71
CA GLY A 57 -6.32 -21.34 -10.13
C GLY A 57 -5.93 -19.97 -10.68
N GLY A 58 -4.89 -19.37 -10.15
CA GLY A 58 -4.40 -18.07 -10.60
C GLY A 58 -4.97 -16.89 -9.82
N ASN A 59 -5.88 -17.15 -8.87
CA ASN A 59 -6.45 -16.11 -8.03
C ASN A 59 -5.88 -16.24 -6.62
N THR A 60 -5.47 -15.12 -6.06
CA THR A 60 -4.88 -15.06 -4.73
C THR A 60 -5.74 -14.19 -3.81
N LEU A 61 -5.53 -14.37 -2.51
CA LEU A 61 -6.01 -13.41 -1.53
C LEU A 61 -5.03 -12.25 -1.53
N ASN A 62 -5.53 -11.05 -1.82
CA ASN A 62 -4.70 -9.86 -1.99
C ASN A 62 -5.09 -8.82 -0.95
N LEU A 63 -4.11 -8.38 -0.18
CA LEU A 63 -4.32 -7.39 0.86
C LEU A 63 -3.41 -6.19 0.60
N GLY A 64 -3.92 -5.00 0.88
CA GLY A 64 -3.15 -3.77 0.74
C GLY A 64 -3.23 -2.92 1.99
N GLU A 65 -2.18 -2.18 2.22
CA GLU A 65 -2.10 -1.25 3.33
C GLU A 65 -1.21 -0.09 2.94
N THR A 66 -1.62 1.14 3.27
CA THR A 66 -0.75 2.28 3.06
C THR A 66 -0.97 3.34 4.12
N VAL A 67 0.13 4.00 4.49
CA VAL A 67 0.02 5.26 5.21
C VAL A 67 -0.61 6.28 4.27
N ILE A 68 -1.49 7.12 4.79
CA ILE A 68 -2.22 8.07 3.98
C ILE A 68 -2.43 9.37 4.77
N LEU A 69 -2.28 10.50 4.09
CA LEU A 69 -2.57 11.78 4.69
C LEU A 69 -4.06 12.06 4.58
N GLN A 70 -4.58 12.88 5.50
CA GLN A 70 -6.03 13.12 5.54
C GLN A 70 -6.59 13.59 4.21
N ARG A 71 -5.88 14.48 3.52
CA ARG A 71 -6.36 15.00 2.22
C ARG A 71 -6.36 13.95 1.12
N GLU A 72 -5.66 12.85 1.32
CA GLU A 72 -5.55 11.79 0.32
C GLU A 72 -6.60 10.70 0.49
N ILE A 73 -7.31 10.69 1.64
CA ILE A 73 -8.20 9.58 1.98
C ILE A 73 -9.30 9.41 0.94
N ASN A 74 -10.11 10.44 0.71
CA ASN A 74 -11.23 10.30 -0.20
C ASN A 74 -10.80 10.08 -1.65
N PRO A 75 -9.81 10.78 -2.18
CA PRO A 75 -9.35 10.50 -3.54
C PRO A 75 -8.84 9.07 -3.73
N PHE A 76 -8.06 8.57 -2.77
CA PHE A 76 -7.53 7.21 -2.91
C PHE A 76 -8.63 6.16 -2.74
N MET A 77 -9.51 6.35 -1.77
CA MET A 77 -10.64 5.45 -1.56
C MET A 77 -11.50 5.36 -2.82
N SER A 78 -11.82 6.51 -3.42
CA SER A 78 -12.61 6.53 -4.66
C SER A 78 -11.90 5.83 -5.79
N ALA A 79 -10.59 6.04 -5.92
CA ALA A 79 -9.81 5.41 -6.99
C ALA A 79 -9.74 3.89 -6.83
N LEU A 80 -9.62 3.40 -5.60
CA LEU A 80 -9.63 1.96 -5.32
C LEU A 80 -11.00 1.36 -5.64
N ARG A 81 -12.07 2.01 -5.18
CA ARG A 81 -13.42 1.50 -5.39
C ARG A 81 -13.82 1.50 -6.85
N LYS A 82 -13.40 2.51 -7.58
CA LYS A 82 -13.65 2.59 -9.03
C LYS A 82 -13.03 1.39 -9.75
N ARG A 83 -11.96 0.83 -9.21
CA ARG A 83 -11.28 -0.32 -9.78
C ARG A 83 -11.76 -1.65 -9.20
N GLY A 84 -12.84 -1.62 -8.43
CA GLY A 84 -13.46 -2.82 -7.91
C GLY A 84 -12.79 -3.39 -6.65
N LEU A 85 -11.91 -2.63 -6.02
CA LEU A 85 -11.25 -3.08 -4.80
C LEU A 85 -12.08 -2.71 -3.58
N ILE A 86 -12.03 -3.54 -2.55
CA ILE A 86 -12.83 -3.36 -1.35
C ILE A 86 -11.99 -2.61 -0.31
N VAL A 87 -12.46 -1.45 0.12
CA VAL A 87 -11.81 -0.71 1.19
C VAL A 87 -12.37 -1.18 2.51
N THR A 88 -11.52 -1.60 3.43
CA THR A 88 -11.95 -2.26 4.65
C THR A 88 -11.80 -1.40 5.90
N ALA A 89 -10.82 -0.50 5.93
CA ALA A 89 -10.58 0.28 7.15
C ALA A 89 -9.78 1.53 6.85
N VAL A 90 -10.02 2.57 7.65
CA VAL A 90 -9.20 3.77 7.68
C VAL A 90 -9.08 4.15 9.15
N HIS A 91 -7.85 4.21 9.65
CA HIS A 91 -7.64 4.54 11.06
C HIS A 91 -6.23 5.07 11.27
N ASN A 92 -5.98 5.63 12.45
CA ASN A 92 -4.63 6.03 12.82
C ASN A 92 -3.94 4.88 13.57
N HIS A 93 -2.61 4.94 13.61
CA HIS A 93 -1.81 4.00 14.40
C HIS A 93 -1.05 4.68 15.53
N TRP A 94 -0.84 5.99 15.41
CA TRP A 94 0.10 6.70 16.28
C TRP A 94 -0.57 7.87 16.95
N LEU A 95 0.01 8.28 18.07
CA LEU A 95 -0.32 9.54 18.72
C LEU A 95 0.87 10.48 18.55
N PHE A 96 0.58 11.79 18.57
CA PHE A 96 1.63 12.84 18.51
C PHE A 96 2.42 12.79 17.21
N ASP A 97 1.75 12.44 16.13
CA ASP A 97 2.34 12.41 14.79
C ASP A 97 2.04 13.71 14.05
N LYS A 98 3.02 14.14 13.23
CA LYS A 98 2.88 15.30 12.34
C LYS A 98 3.55 14.99 11.02
N PRO A 99 2.84 15.17 9.91
CA PRO A 99 1.38 15.41 9.82
C PRO A 99 0.62 14.23 10.38
N ARG A 100 -0.71 14.34 10.49
CA ARG A 100 -1.51 13.21 10.96
C ARG A 100 -1.39 12.09 9.96
N LEU A 101 -0.88 10.95 10.42
CA LEU A 101 -0.72 9.75 9.60
C LEU A 101 -1.92 8.84 9.85
N MET A 102 -2.62 8.51 8.75
CA MET A 102 -3.71 7.55 8.78
C MET A 102 -3.28 6.33 8.00
N TYR A 103 -4.02 5.25 8.12
CA TYR A 103 -3.70 3.99 7.45
C TYR A 103 -4.96 3.44 6.83
N MET A 104 -4.89 3.14 5.53
CA MET A 104 -6.02 2.61 4.79
C MET A 104 -5.70 1.20 4.35
N HIS A 105 -6.70 0.34 4.44
CA HIS A 105 -6.58 -1.07 4.09
C HIS A 105 -7.60 -1.42 3.01
N TRP A 106 -7.20 -2.28 2.07
CA TRP A 106 -8.11 -2.73 1.01
C TRP A 106 -7.76 -4.17 0.63
N GLU A 107 -8.67 -4.81 -0.08
CA GLU A 107 -8.51 -6.23 -0.35
C GLU A 107 -9.34 -6.67 -1.53
N ASN A 108 -8.99 -7.82 -2.08
CA ASN A 108 -9.85 -8.60 -2.96
C ASN A 108 -9.31 -10.02 -3.08
N THR A 109 -10.05 -10.87 -3.79
CA THR A 109 -9.50 -12.12 -4.31
C THR A 109 -9.50 -11.98 -5.82
N GLY A 110 -8.42 -12.38 -6.46
CA GLY A 110 -8.28 -12.25 -7.90
C GLY A 110 -6.85 -12.42 -8.34
N ASN A 111 -6.60 -12.08 -9.60
CA ASN A 111 -5.27 -12.15 -10.16
C ASN A 111 -4.34 -11.16 -9.44
N PRO A 112 -3.19 -11.63 -8.92
CA PRO A 112 -2.32 -10.75 -8.13
C PRO A 112 -1.75 -9.58 -8.94
N PHE A 113 -1.44 -9.79 -10.21
CA PHE A 113 -0.90 -8.71 -11.04
C PHE A 113 -1.93 -7.63 -11.28
N ASN A 114 -3.19 -8.01 -11.47
CA ASN A 114 -4.26 -7.03 -11.63
C ASN A 114 -4.46 -6.24 -10.33
N PHE A 115 -4.40 -6.91 -9.19
CA PHE A 115 -4.52 -6.22 -7.90
C PHE A 115 -3.36 -5.22 -7.70
N ALA A 116 -2.13 -5.65 -7.99
CA ALA A 116 -0.97 -4.79 -7.83
C ALA A 116 -1.07 -3.56 -8.74
N ARG A 117 -1.42 -3.77 -10.01
CA ARG A 117 -1.57 -2.66 -10.96
C ARG A 117 -2.69 -1.71 -10.54
N ALA A 118 -3.85 -2.26 -10.18
CA ALA A 118 -4.99 -1.44 -9.78
C ALA A 118 -4.66 -0.62 -8.54
N SER A 119 -4.01 -1.25 -7.56
CA SER A 119 -3.62 -0.57 -6.33
C SER A 119 -2.64 0.57 -6.61
N PHE A 120 -1.63 0.32 -7.44
CA PHE A 120 -0.64 1.33 -7.74
C PHE A 120 -1.21 2.46 -8.62
N GLU A 121 -2.01 2.10 -9.61
CA GLU A 121 -2.65 3.11 -10.46
C GLU A 121 -3.57 4.00 -9.65
N ALA A 122 -4.32 3.42 -8.70
CA ALA A 122 -5.16 4.21 -7.81
C ALA A 122 -4.33 5.17 -6.97
N ALA A 123 -3.18 4.70 -6.48
CA ALA A 123 -2.28 5.54 -5.69
C ALA A 123 -1.72 6.69 -6.51
N VAL A 124 -1.33 6.42 -7.75
CA VAL A 124 -0.83 7.46 -8.65
C VAL A 124 -1.92 8.47 -8.96
N GLU A 125 -3.12 7.99 -9.28
CA GLU A 125 -4.25 8.85 -9.58
C GLU A 125 -4.57 9.77 -8.40
N ALA A 126 -4.48 9.27 -7.18
CA ALA A 126 -4.78 10.04 -5.98
C ALA A 126 -3.60 10.91 -5.51
N GLY A 127 -2.46 10.83 -6.19
CA GLY A 127 -1.30 11.67 -5.90
C GLY A 127 -0.40 11.17 -4.80
N LEU A 128 -0.50 9.88 -4.42
CA LEU A 128 0.34 9.34 -3.36
C LEU A 128 1.81 9.28 -3.74
N PHE A 129 2.10 9.07 -5.02
CA PHE A 129 3.47 8.93 -5.52
C PHE A 129 3.78 10.00 -6.55
N LYS A 130 3.43 11.22 -6.23
CA LYS A 130 3.60 12.29 -7.16
C LYS A 130 4.84 13.08 -6.79
N GLY A 131 5.90 12.83 -7.46
CA GLY A 131 7.13 13.52 -7.19
C GLY A 131 7.75 12.95 -5.94
N ARG A 132 8.00 13.78 -4.93
CA ARG A 132 8.67 13.30 -3.78
C ARG A 132 8.02 13.87 -2.59
N ASP A 133 8.48 14.33 -1.75
CA ASP A 133 8.00 14.68 -0.46
C ASP A 133 6.65 15.30 -0.38
N TYR A 134 6.00 15.07 0.65
CA TYR A 134 4.75 15.69 1.07
C TYR A 134 4.96 16.53 2.30
#